data_74787e60f2f5760bcaf3567fa804b3af
#
_entry.id   74787e60f2f5760bcaf3567fa804b3af
#
_cell.length_a   1.000
_cell.length_b   1.000
_cell.length_c   1.000
_cell.angle_alpha   90.00
_cell.angle_beta   90.00
_cell.angle_gamma   90.00
#
_symmetry.space_group_name_H-M   'P 1'
#
loop_
_entity.id
_entity.type
_entity.pdbx_description
1 polymer ?
#
loop_
_entity_poly.entity_id
_entity_poly.type
_entity_poly.pdbx_seq_one_letter_code
_entity_poly.pdbx_strand_id
1 'polypeptide(L)'
;MREKTRECSRSIGQKEVNADYRHLHLKEFKDTEVEMHYRPEVLLNLVKNKKLQRWFAADEIQKLIFQQNGGLITPSVEFNLFYILLHIYRHFLYEGVGLRQLMDYYFVLKSDNGQDNKKMSLESIKALGMSRFAKGVMWIMQSVFGLEEKYMLYEPD
;
A
#
# COMPACT_ATOMS: atom_id res chain seq x y z
N MET A 1 -4.92 -11.37 13.99
CA MET A 1 -5.27 -10.14 13.25
C MET A 1 -6.77 -10.08 12.92
N ARG A 2 -7.36 -11.06 12.23
CA ARG A 2 -8.80 -11.09 11.86
C ARG A 2 -9.76 -10.94 13.04
N GLU A 3 -9.43 -11.52 14.17
CA GLU A 3 -10.23 -11.46 15.42
C GLU A 3 -10.20 -10.07 16.04
N LYS A 4 -9.03 -9.45 16.17
CA LYS A 4 -8.87 -8.06 16.63
C LYS A 4 -9.64 -7.06 15.76
N THR A 5 -9.67 -7.27 14.44
CA THR A 5 -10.41 -6.40 13.52
C THR A 5 -11.92 -6.55 13.71
N ARG A 6 -12.41 -7.77 13.98
CA ARG A 6 -13.82 -8.01 14.34
C ARG A 6 -14.19 -7.42 15.70
N GLU A 7 -13.31 -7.48 16.68
CA GLU A 7 -13.49 -6.83 17.98
C GLU A 7 -13.57 -5.31 17.81
N CYS A 8 -12.68 -4.72 17.01
CA CYS A 8 -12.70 -3.31 16.69
C CYS A 8 -14.02 -2.90 15.99
N SER A 9 -14.50 -3.68 14.99
CA SER A 9 -15.77 -3.39 14.32
C SER A 9 -16.97 -3.44 15.29
N ARG A 10 -16.97 -4.37 16.23
CA ARG A 10 -18.02 -4.46 17.28
C ARG A 10 -17.96 -3.28 18.24
N SER A 11 -16.76 -2.80 18.60
CA SER A 11 -16.57 -1.64 19.49
C SER A 11 -17.14 -0.34 18.93
N ILE A 12 -17.25 -0.22 17.60
CA ILE A 12 -17.88 0.90 16.89
C ILE A 12 -19.35 0.65 16.53
N GLY A 13 -19.99 -0.35 17.17
CA GLY A 13 -21.44 -0.60 17.06
C GLY A 13 -21.90 -1.48 15.91
N GLN A 14 -20.98 -2.04 15.09
CA GLN A 14 -21.33 -2.87 13.94
C GLN A 14 -21.84 -4.26 14.39
N LYS A 15 -23.12 -4.55 14.14
CA LYS A 15 -23.73 -5.87 14.47
C LYS A 15 -23.52 -6.93 13.39
N GLU A 16 -23.52 -6.53 12.12
CA GLU A 16 -23.30 -7.40 10.97
C GLU A 16 -22.09 -6.92 10.16
N VAL A 17 -21.09 -7.77 10.01
CA VAL A 17 -19.87 -7.47 9.27
C VAL A 17 -19.76 -8.47 8.14
N ASN A 18 -19.86 -7.98 6.92
CA ASN A 18 -19.55 -8.77 5.74
C ASN A 18 -18.02 -8.83 5.60
N ALA A 19 -17.45 -10.04 5.66
CA ALA A 19 -15.99 -10.24 5.65
C ALA A 19 -15.59 -11.08 4.44
N ASP A 20 -14.66 -10.58 3.67
CA ASP A 20 -13.97 -11.37 2.66
C ASP A 20 -12.61 -11.89 3.16
N TYR A 21 -11.73 -12.28 2.25
CA TYR A 21 -10.38 -12.76 2.57
C TYR A 21 -9.43 -11.64 3.03
N ARG A 22 -9.70 -10.38 2.70
CA ARG A 22 -8.83 -9.22 2.92
C ARG A 22 -9.34 -8.24 3.96
N HIS A 23 -10.64 -7.91 3.94
CA HIS A 23 -11.22 -6.80 4.69
C HIS A 23 -12.62 -7.09 5.22
N LEU A 24 -13.09 -6.19 6.06
CA LEU A 24 -14.46 -6.11 6.53
C LEU A 24 -15.12 -4.89 5.90
N HIS A 25 -16.32 -5.05 5.37
CA HIS A 25 -17.15 -3.94 4.91
C HIS A 25 -17.94 -3.36 6.08
N LEU A 26 -17.80 -2.07 6.33
CA LEU A 26 -18.52 -1.35 7.38
C LEU A 26 -19.72 -0.65 6.77
N LYS A 27 -20.94 -0.98 7.24
CA LYS A 27 -22.21 -0.49 6.66
C LYS A 27 -22.71 0.85 7.22
N GLU A 28 -22.10 1.41 8.25
CA GLU A 28 -22.66 2.55 8.99
C GLU A 28 -22.42 3.92 8.39
N PHE A 29 -21.61 4.02 7.34
CA PHE A 29 -21.33 5.29 6.66
C PHE A 29 -22.24 5.40 5.44
N LYS A 30 -23.39 6.12 5.60
CA LYS A 30 -24.48 6.15 4.61
C LYS A 30 -24.05 6.54 3.19
N ASP A 31 -23.02 7.39 3.05
CA ASP A 31 -22.59 7.97 1.79
C ASP A 31 -21.18 7.55 1.37
N THR A 32 -20.52 6.69 2.15
CA THR A 32 -19.14 6.29 1.90
C THR A 32 -18.95 4.83 2.26
N GLU A 33 -18.44 4.05 1.31
CA GLU A 33 -18.02 2.68 1.57
C GLU A 33 -16.69 2.69 2.36
N VAL A 34 -16.71 2.08 3.54
CA VAL A 34 -15.52 1.98 4.40
C VAL A 34 -15.14 0.52 4.57
N GLU A 35 -13.90 0.23 4.26
CA GLU A 35 -13.31 -1.10 4.38
C GLU A 35 -12.24 -1.12 5.47
N MET A 36 -12.31 -2.07 6.37
CA MET A 36 -11.28 -2.29 7.38
C MET A 36 -10.42 -3.49 6.99
N HIS A 37 -9.22 -3.23 6.53
CA HIS A 37 -8.30 -4.26 6.08
C HIS A 37 -7.61 -4.97 7.25
N TYR A 38 -7.74 -6.28 7.34
CA TYR A 38 -6.93 -7.13 8.23
C TYR A 38 -5.75 -7.79 7.48
N ARG A 39 -5.75 -7.73 6.17
CA ARG A 39 -4.60 -7.98 5.29
C ARG A 39 -4.43 -6.78 4.39
N PRO A 40 -3.33 -6.04 4.51
CA PRO A 40 -3.14 -4.83 3.72
C PRO A 40 -3.22 -5.09 2.22
N GLU A 41 -2.60 -6.19 1.74
CA GLU A 41 -2.67 -6.61 0.34
C GLU A 41 -2.46 -8.13 0.17
N VAL A 42 -2.95 -8.69 -0.94
CA VAL A 42 -2.78 -10.09 -1.31
C VAL A 42 -2.45 -10.24 -2.80
N LEU A 43 -1.65 -11.25 -3.13
CA LEU A 43 -1.30 -11.60 -4.51
C LEU A 43 -1.83 -12.99 -4.85
N LEU A 44 -2.29 -13.20 -6.09
CA LEU A 44 -2.78 -14.53 -6.55
C LEU A 44 -1.64 -15.55 -6.67
N ASN A 45 -0.42 -15.10 -6.97
CA ASN A 45 0.73 -16.01 -6.97
C ASN A 45 1.05 -16.41 -5.52
N LEU A 46 0.83 -17.68 -5.19
CA LEU A 46 0.95 -18.22 -3.82
C LEU A 46 2.35 -18.01 -3.21
N VAL A 47 3.41 -18.16 -4.01
CA VAL A 47 4.79 -17.99 -3.52
C VAL A 47 5.06 -16.53 -3.20
N LYS A 48 4.70 -15.60 -4.11
CA LYS A 48 4.84 -14.17 -3.89
C LYS A 48 3.95 -13.71 -2.72
N ASN A 49 2.73 -14.22 -2.64
CA ASN A 49 1.82 -13.90 -1.54
C ASN A 49 2.37 -14.35 -0.18
N LYS A 50 2.94 -15.57 -0.09
CA LYS A 50 3.58 -16.03 1.15
C LYS A 50 4.75 -15.14 1.58
N LYS A 51 5.58 -14.69 0.63
CA LYS A 51 6.65 -13.71 0.90
C LYS A 51 6.07 -12.38 1.39
N LEU A 52 5.05 -11.88 0.70
CA LEU A 52 4.38 -10.62 1.05
C LEU A 52 3.77 -10.66 2.45
N GLN A 53 3.04 -11.74 2.80
CA GLN A 53 2.44 -11.86 4.13
C GLN A 53 3.49 -11.94 5.25
N ARG A 54 4.64 -12.58 5.00
CA ARG A 54 5.77 -12.58 5.93
C ARG A 54 6.38 -11.18 6.09
N TRP A 55 6.50 -10.45 4.99
CA TRP A 55 6.97 -9.06 4.99
C TRP A 55 6.04 -8.18 5.85
N PHE A 56 4.73 -8.25 5.63
CA PHE A 56 3.77 -7.51 6.47
C PHE A 56 3.81 -7.91 7.96
N ALA A 57 4.17 -9.15 8.28
CA ALA A 57 4.24 -9.64 9.65
C ALA A 57 5.55 -9.30 10.37
N ALA A 58 6.55 -8.77 9.68
CA ALA A 58 7.83 -8.39 10.28
C ALA A 58 7.66 -7.18 11.22
N ASP A 59 8.28 -7.22 12.39
CA ASP A 59 8.15 -6.18 13.43
C ASP A 59 8.61 -4.80 12.93
N GLU A 60 9.64 -4.77 12.10
CA GLU A 60 10.15 -3.56 11.45
C GLU A 60 9.06 -2.89 10.60
N ILE A 61 8.34 -3.68 9.81
CA ILE A 61 7.26 -3.20 8.95
C ILE A 61 6.05 -2.76 9.78
N GLN A 62 5.72 -3.50 10.85
CA GLN A 62 4.63 -3.11 11.75
C GLN A 62 4.88 -1.75 12.40
N LYS A 63 6.12 -1.42 12.74
CA LYS A 63 6.49 -0.08 13.25
C LYS A 63 6.28 1.01 12.22
N LEU A 64 6.52 0.74 10.94
CA LEU A 64 6.31 1.69 9.85
C LEU A 64 4.82 1.91 9.52
N ILE A 65 3.98 0.89 9.74
CA ILE A 65 2.52 0.98 9.55
C ILE A 65 1.87 1.82 10.67
N PHE A 66 2.33 1.68 11.90
CA PHE A 66 1.73 2.29 13.09
C PHE A 66 2.57 3.43 13.65
N GLN A 67 2.98 4.37 12.80
CA GLN A 67 3.77 5.51 13.20
C GLN A 67 2.87 6.62 13.78
N GLN A 68 3.25 7.16 14.94
CA GLN A 68 2.56 8.33 15.52
C GLN A 68 2.96 9.61 14.78
N ASN A 69 1.96 10.34 14.28
CA ASN A 69 2.16 11.60 13.60
C ASN A 69 1.06 12.60 14.02
N GLY A 70 1.42 13.64 14.76
CA GLY A 70 0.48 14.69 15.18
C GLY A 70 -0.76 14.19 15.95
N GLY A 71 -0.62 13.11 16.76
CA GLY A 71 -1.74 12.52 17.51
C GLY A 71 -2.55 11.47 16.73
N LEU A 72 -2.25 11.28 15.46
CA LEU A 72 -2.83 10.22 14.63
C LEU A 72 -1.81 9.09 14.41
N ILE A 73 -2.33 7.88 14.21
CA ILE A 73 -1.51 6.74 13.80
C ILE A 73 -1.64 6.62 12.28
N THR A 74 -0.53 6.82 11.57
CA THR A 74 -0.50 6.77 10.10
C THR A 74 0.68 5.93 9.62
N PRO A 75 0.59 5.29 8.44
CA PRO A 75 1.74 4.67 7.81
C PRO A 75 2.82 5.70 7.46
N SER A 76 4.08 5.30 7.60
CA SER A 76 5.23 6.13 7.21
C SER A 76 5.31 6.33 5.69
N VAL A 77 6.05 7.35 5.26
CA VAL A 77 6.37 7.55 3.83
C VAL A 77 7.14 6.35 3.29
N GLU A 78 8.12 5.84 4.03
CA GLU A 78 8.91 4.65 3.67
C GLU A 78 8.03 3.42 3.39
N PHE A 79 7.04 3.14 4.25
CA PHE A 79 6.07 2.08 4.00
C PHE A 79 5.24 2.35 2.74
N ASN A 80 4.74 3.57 2.59
CA ASN A 80 3.86 3.95 1.49
C ASN A 80 4.55 3.94 0.12
N LEU A 81 5.86 4.19 0.04
CA LEU A 81 6.64 4.07 -1.20
C LEU A 81 6.54 2.67 -1.82
N PHE A 82 6.52 1.63 -0.99
CA PHE A 82 6.32 0.25 -1.46
C PHE A 82 4.84 -0.13 -1.54
N TYR A 83 4.06 0.19 -0.51
CA TYR A 83 2.68 -0.28 -0.38
C TYR A 83 1.77 0.25 -1.49
N ILE A 84 1.84 1.53 -1.82
CA ILE A 84 0.99 2.11 -2.88
C ILE A 84 1.39 1.57 -4.25
N LEU A 85 2.68 1.37 -4.52
CA LEU A 85 3.14 0.73 -5.76
C LEU A 85 2.62 -0.72 -5.86
N LEU A 86 2.67 -1.48 -4.77
CA LEU A 86 2.12 -2.83 -4.71
C LEU A 86 0.60 -2.83 -4.97
N HIS A 87 -0.12 -1.87 -4.41
CA HIS A 87 -1.55 -1.69 -4.61
C HIS A 87 -1.88 -1.39 -6.08
N ILE A 88 -1.14 -0.46 -6.70
CA ILE A 88 -1.25 -0.16 -8.14
C ILE A 88 -0.94 -1.42 -8.98
N TYR A 89 0.09 -2.19 -8.62
CA TYR A 89 0.43 -3.45 -9.30
C TYR A 89 -0.72 -4.45 -9.28
N ARG A 90 -1.38 -4.63 -8.14
CA ARG A 90 -2.53 -5.49 -8.01
C ARG A 90 -3.70 -5.01 -8.87
N HIS A 91 -4.02 -3.73 -8.80
CA HIS A 91 -5.08 -3.13 -9.63
C HIS A 91 -4.78 -3.28 -11.12
N PHE A 92 -3.54 -3.04 -11.53
CA PHE A 92 -3.11 -3.22 -12.92
C PHE A 92 -3.37 -4.63 -13.44
N LEU A 93 -3.15 -5.64 -12.59
CA LEU A 93 -3.32 -7.04 -13.00
C LEU A 93 -4.78 -7.52 -13.03
N TYR A 94 -5.67 -6.93 -12.21
CA TYR A 94 -6.98 -7.56 -11.94
C TYR A 94 -8.19 -6.64 -12.08
N GLU A 95 -8.04 -5.32 -11.93
CA GLU A 95 -9.18 -4.43 -11.80
C GLU A 95 -9.07 -3.17 -12.68
N GLY A 96 -7.89 -2.87 -13.17
CA GLY A 96 -7.56 -1.61 -13.83
C GLY A 96 -7.03 -0.55 -12.85
N VAL A 97 -6.28 0.42 -13.37
CA VAL A 97 -5.65 1.50 -12.61
C VAL A 97 -6.31 2.83 -12.96
N GLY A 98 -6.79 3.55 -11.96
CA GLY A 98 -7.29 4.91 -12.10
C GLY A 98 -6.19 5.97 -11.92
N LEU A 99 -6.37 7.13 -12.53
CA LEU A 99 -5.46 8.28 -12.38
C LEU A 99 -5.30 8.71 -10.92
N ARG A 100 -6.34 8.57 -10.09
CA ARG A 100 -6.31 8.92 -8.67
C ARG A 100 -5.22 8.13 -7.93
N GLN A 101 -5.14 6.81 -8.16
CA GLN A 101 -4.13 5.96 -7.54
C GLN A 101 -2.71 6.36 -7.94
N LEU A 102 -2.52 6.76 -9.21
CA LEU A 102 -1.25 7.28 -9.70
C LEU A 102 -0.92 8.63 -9.07
N MET A 103 -1.90 9.53 -8.93
CA MET A 103 -1.72 10.82 -8.24
C MET A 103 -1.34 10.64 -6.77
N ASP A 104 -1.98 9.71 -6.06
CA ASP A 104 -1.63 9.40 -4.67
C ASP A 104 -0.17 8.97 -4.56
N TYR A 105 0.29 8.13 -5.50
CA TYR A 105 1.68 7.69 -5.54
C TYR A 105 2.66 8.83 -5.89
N TYR A 106 2.29 9.72 -6.81
CA TYR A 106 3.06 10.93 -7.13
C TYR A 106 3.33 11.78 -5.89
N PHE A 107 2.31 12.02 -5.05
CA PHE A 107 2.49 12.79 -3.82
C PHE A 107 3.36 12.07 -2.80
N VAL A 108 3.25 10.76 -2.67
CA VAL A 108 4.13 9.98 -1.78
C VAL A 108 5.58 10.04 -2.24
N LEU A 109 5.85 9.90 -3.55
CA LEU A 109 7.20 10.05 -4.10
C LEU A 109 7.78 11.45 -3.81
N LYS A 110 6.98 12.50 -3.95
CA LYS A 110 7.40 13.88 -3.64
C LYS A 110 7.58 14.16 -2.15
N SER A 111 6.88 13.46 -1.28
CA SER A 111 7.00 13.62 0.18
C SER A 111 8.25 12.93 0.75
N ASP A 112 8.91 12.09 -0.03
CA ASP A 112 10.16 11.43 0.36
C ASP A 112 11.34 12.41 0.27
N ASN A 113 11.82 12.85 1.43
CA ASN A 113 12.95 13.77 1.56
C ASN A 113 14.29 13.06 1.84
N GLY A 114 14.32 11.72 1.86
CA GLY A 114 15.50 10.95 2.27
C GLY A 114 15.84 9.78 1.35
N GLN A 115 17.14 9.63 1.03
CA GLN A 115 17.62 8.47 0.25
C GLN A 115 17.46 7.14 1.00
N ASP A 116 17.46 7.17 2.33
CA ASP A 116 17.38 5.96 3.14
C ASP A 116 16.00 5.28 3.08
N ASN A 117 14.92 6.04 2.92
CA ASN A 117 13.57 5.51 2.80
C ASN A 117 13.37 4.64 1.55
N LYS A 118 14.10 4.90 0.48
CA LYS A 118 13.98 4.18 -0.79
C LYS A 118 14.55 2.76 -0.74
N LYS A 119 15.56 2.50 0.10
CA LYS A 119 16.29 1.22 0.14
C LYS A 119 15.36 0.04 0.41
N MET A 120 14.56 0.10 1.47
CA MET A 120 13.62 -0.97 1.82
C MET A 120 12.59 -1.21 0.69
N SER A 121 12.09 -0.12 0.10
CA SER A 121 11.14 -0.21 -1.02
C SER A 121 11.76 -0.90 -2.22
N LEU A 122 12.98 -0.55 -2.60
CA LEU A 122 13.71 -1.16 -3.72
C LEU A 122 13.97 -2.65 -3.50
N GLU A 123 14.40 -3.04 -2.29
CA GLU A 123 14.62 -4.44 -1.92
C GLU A 123 13.30 -5.25 -1.98
N SER A 124 12.21 -4.69 -1.47
CA SER A 124 10.89 -5.33 -1.47
C SER A 124 10.31 -5.49 -2.88
N ILE A 125 10.44 -4.47 -3.73
CA ILE A 125 10.04 -4.50 -5.15
C ILE A 125 10.82 -5.59 -5.89
N LYS A 126 12.13 -5.66 -5.69
CA LYS A 126 13.00 -6.68 -6.29
C LYS A 126 12.64 -8.09 -5.81
N ALA A 127 12.43 -8.27 -4.51
CA ALA A 127 12.08 -9.56 -3.90
C ALA A 127 10.76 -10.13 -4.42
N LEU A 128 9.81 -9.27 -4.81
CA LEU A 128 8.52 -9.66 -5.42
C LEU A 128 8.58 -9.73 -6.96
N GLY A 129 9.74 -9.42 -7.58
CA GLY A 129 9.89 -9.40 -9.03
C GLY A 129 9.03 -8.35 -9.73
N MET A 130 8.93 -7.15 -9.13
CA MET A 130 8.11 -6.04 -9.62
C MET A 130 8.95 -4.92 -10.25
N SER A 131 10.28 -5.07 -10.38
CA SER A 131 11.19 -4.00 -10.83
C SER A 131 10.81 -3.43 -12.21
N ARG A 132 10.45 -4.29 -13.17
CA ARG A 132 10.03 -3.84 -14.51
C ARG A 132 8.73 -3.03 -14.45
N PHE A 133 7.77 -3.46 -13.64
CA PHE A 133 6.53 -2.72 -13.42
C PHE A 133 6.81 -1.35 -12.77
N ALA A 134 7.68 -1.32 -11.75
CA ALA A 134 8.06 -0.09 -11.06
C ALA A 134 8.70 0.93 -12.02
N LYS A 135 9.57 0.49 -12.92
CA LYS A 135 10.18 1.35 -13.95
C LYS A 135 9.13 1.92 -14.92
N GLY A 136 8.17 1.09 -15.36
CA GLY A 136 7.05 1.56 -16.18
C GLY A 136 6.18 2.59 -15.46
N VAL A 137 5.94 2.43 -14.16
CA VAL A 137 5.25 3.44 -13.34
C VAL A 137 6.08 4.71 -13.23
N MET A 138 7.41 4.63 -13.04
CA MET A 138 8.28 5.82 -13.04
C MET A 138 8.24 6.56 -14.38
N TRP A 139 8.20 5.85 -15.50
CA TRP A 139 8.02 6.47 -16.81
C TRP A 139 6.70 7.26 -16.89
N ILE A 140 5.59 6.71 -16.41
CA ILE A 140 4.30 7.42 -16.32
C ILE A 140 4.41 8.65 -15.41
N MET A 141 5.04 8.50 -14.24
CA MET A 141 5.24 9.61 -13.30
C MET A 141 6.01 10.77 -13.93
N GLN A 142 7.05 10.47 -14.70
CA GLN A 142 7.83 11.49 -15.42
C GLN A 142 7.04 12.08 -16.58
N SER A 143 6.52 11.23 -17.47
CA SER A 143 5.96 11.66 -18.76
C SER A 143 4.59 12.32 -18.63
N VAL A 144 3.78 11.90 -17.66
CA VAL A 144 2.39 12.37 -17.48
C VAL A 144 2.29 13.39 -16.35
N PHE A 145 2.97 13.15 -15.22
CA PHE A 145 2.86 13.99 -14.03
C PHE A 145 4.05 14.96 -13.86
N GLY A 146 5.09 14.86 -14.70
CA GLY A 146 6.27 15.74 -14.61
C GLY A 146 7.10 15.51 -13.35
N LEU A 147 7.16 14.27 -12.82
CA LEU A 147 7.95 13.97 -11.65
C LEU A 147 9.44 14.15 -11.94
N GLU A 148 10.13 14.92 -11.10
CA GLU A 148 11.58 15.14 -11.21
C GLU A 148 12.34 13.85 -10.83
N GLU A 149 13.47 13.59 -11.50
CA GLU A 149 14.30 12.38 -11.32
C GLU A 149 14.72 12.15 -9.87
N LYS A 150 15.00 13.21 -9.10
CA LYS A 150 15.40 13.11 -7.69
C LYS A 150 14.38 12.39 -6.79
N TYR A 151 13.10 12.37 -7.20
CA TYR A 151 12.03 11.70 -6.45
C TYR A 151 11.77 10.27 -6.91
N MET A 152 12.35 9.83 -8.01
CA MET A 152 12.11 8.50 -8.57
C MET A 152 12.76 7.40 -7.75
N LEU A 153 12.12 6.22 -7.73
CA LEU A 153 12.68 5.00 -7.16
C LEU A 153 13.60 4.27 -8.15
N TYR A 154 13.30 4.37 -9.44
CA TYR A 154 14.04 3.77 -10.54
C TYR A 154 14.21 4.79 -11.66
N GLU A 155 15.27 4.62 -12.42
CA GLU A 155 15.32 5.23 -13.75
C GLU A 155 14.19 4.63 -14.61
N PRO A 156 13.44 5.45 -15.33
CA PRO A 156 12.34 4.97 -16.19
C PRO A 156 12.90 4.12 -17.34
N ASP A 157 12.18 3.08 -17.71
CA ASP A 157 12.49 2.25 -18.90
C ASP A 157 11.88 2.89 -20.14
#